data_296687e6dd48fcb8dce24bf42d559960
#
_entry.id   296687e6dd48fcb8dce24bf42d559960
#
_cell.length_a   1.000
_cell.length_b   1.000
_cell.length_c   1.000
_cell.angle_alpha   90.00
_cell.angle_beta   90.00
_cell.angle_gamma   90.00
#
_symmetry.space_group_name_H-M   'P 1'
#
loop_
_entity.id
_entity.type
_entity.pdbx_description
1 polymer ?
#
loop_
_entity_poly.entity_id
_entity_poly.type
_entity_poly.pdbx_seq_one_letter_code
_entity_poly.pdbx_strand_id
1 'polypeptide(L)'
;MALSFGTDGVRGIAHSELTTKFVQIFGRAAAEEFQSCSWLVGRDTRESSLPLAKFLANGLASTGGEVFDLGVVPTPLVAAASKIEEMPAVMVSASHNIWSDNGLKIFGPGGLKLSDGSQKSIEQRIKNLLETVPNEISEQQATPY
;
A
#
# COMPACT_ATOMS: atom_id res chain seq x y z
N MET A 1 13.94 -11.40 -6.84
CA MET A 1 13.31 -10.70 -7.96
C MET A 1 12.46 -9.57 -7.41
N ALA A 2 12.65 -8.38 -7.91
CA ALA A 2 11.86 -7.23 -7.44
C ALA A 2 10.43 -7.31 -7.96
N LEU A 3 9.44 -7.08 -7.08
CA LEU A 3 8.05 -6.96 -7.48
C LEU A 3 7.84 -5.66 -8.26
N SER A 4 7.01 -5.70 -9.28
CA SER A 4 6.68 -4.56 -10.12
C SER A 4 5.17 -4.40 -10.26
N PHE A 5 4.75 -3.19 -10.66
CA PHE A 5 3.34 -2.91 -10.92
C PHE A 5 2.83 -3.68 -12.13
N GLY A 6 1.73 -4.41 -11.95
CA GLY A 6 0.91 -4.95 -13.00
C GLY A 6 -0.38 -4.14 -13.15
N THR A 7 -1.35 -4.66 -13.90
CA THR A 7 -2.66 -4.03 -14.12
C THR A 7 -3.43 -3.81 -12.80
N ASP A 8 -3.26 -4.73 -11.85
CA ASP A 8 -3.97 -4.75 -10.57
C ASP A 8 -3.05 -4.43 -9.38
N GLY A 9 -2.06 -3.59 -9.57
CA GLY A 9 -1.08 -3.22 -8.56
C GLY A 9 0.08 -4.21 -8.46
N VAL A 10 0.67 -4.32 -7.28
CA VAL A 10 1.76 -5.26 -6.98
C VAL A 10 1.19 -6.48 -6.28
N ARG A 11 1.45 -7.67 -6.79
CA ARG A 11 1.00 -8.93 -6.22
C ARG A 11 2.17 -9.90 -6.02
N GLY A 12 2.05 -10.76 -5.02
CA GLY A 12 3.03 -11.80 -4.73
C GLY A 12 2.60 -12.69 -3.58
N ILE A 13 3.41 -13.69 -3.28
CA ILE A 13 3.18 -14.58 -2.16
C ILE A 13 3.40 -13.82 -0.85
N ALA A 14 2.38 -13.83 0.01
CA ALA A 14 2.43 -13.14 1.29
C ALA A 14 3.60 -13.65 2.16
N HIS A 15 4.29 -12.71 2.80
CA HIS A 15 5.43 -12.92 3.69
C HIS A 15 6.72 -13.47 3.05
N SER A 16 6.67 -14.00 1.83
CA SER A 16 7.88 -14.45 1.12
C SER A 16 8.32 -13.50 0.01
N GLU A 17 7.39 -13.01 -0.79
CA GLU A 17 7.61 -11.98 -1.81
C GLU A 17 7.14 -10.61 -1.32
N LEU A 18 5.90 -10.52 -0.81
CA LEU A 18 5.41 -9.36 -0.07
C LEU A 18 5.90 -9.44 1.37
N THR A 19 7.17 -9.20 1.59
CA THR A 19 7.76 -9.17 2.93
C THR A 19 7.33 -7.92 3.68
N THR A 20 7.40 -7.95 5.01
CA THR A 20 7.09 -6.77 5.84
C THR A 20 7.96 -5.58 5.47
N LYS A 21 9.25 -5.81 5.23
CA LYS A 21 10.19 -4.77 4.75
C LYS A 21 9.74 -4.18 3.41
N PHE A 22 9.40 -5.03 2.43
CA PHE A 22 8.96 -4.57 1.11
C PHE A 22 7.68 -3.73 1.21
N VAL A 23 6.67 -4.22 1.96
CA VAL A 23 5.38 -3.53 2.11
C VAL A 23 5.55 -2.18 2.79
N GLN A 24 6.39 -2.08 3.79
CA GLN A 24 6.69 -0.82 4.47
C GLN A 24 7.42 0.17 3.55
N ILE A 25 8.41 -0.31 2.80
CA ILE A 25 9.11 0.50 1.80
C ILE A 25 8.18 0.94 0.69
N PHE A 26 7.28 0.07 0.23
CA PHE A 26 6.23 0.41 -0.73
C PHE A 26 5.36 1.58 -0.23
N GLY A 27 4.91 1.52 1.02
CA GLY A 27 4.14 2.60 1.65
C GLY A 27 4.91 3.91 1.70
N ARG A 28 6.17 3.87 2.10
CA ARG A 28 7.03 5.06 2.12
C ARG A 28 7.23 5.65 0.72
N ALA A 29 7.53 4.82 -0.26
CA ALA A 29 7.69 5.26 -1.65
C ALA A 29 6.43 5.92 -2.21
N ALA A 30 5.26 5.34 -1.91
CA ALA A 30 3.98 5.91 -2.30
C ALA A 30 3.73 7.27 -1.61
N ALA A 31 4.00 7.37 -0.32
CA ALA A 31 3.85 8.62 0.42
C ALA A 31 4.77 9.73 -0.11
N GLU A 32 6.00 9.39 -0.45
CA GLU A 32 6.95 10.34 -1.06
C GLU A 32 6.51 10.78 -2.46
N GLU A 33 5.95 9.89 -3.26
CA GLU A 33 5.47 10.21 -4.62
C GLU A 33 4.30 11.16 -4.60
N PHE A 34 3.31 10.90 -3.75
CA PHE A 34 2.10 11.74 -3.69
C PHE A 34 2.28 12.98 -2.83
N GLN A 35 3.30 13.05 -1.99
CA GLN A 35 3.47 14.12 -1.01
C GLN A 35 2.20 14.37 -0.20
N SER A 36 1.43 13.30 0.01
CA SER A 36 0.14 13.38 0.70
C SER A 36 0.32 13.34 2.21
N CYS A 37 -0.49 14.15 2.90
CA CYS A 37 -0.53 14.15 4.36
C CYS A 37 -1.43 13.05 4.94
N SER A 38 -2.30 12.45 4.15
CA SER A 38 -3.27 11.46 4.64
C SER A 38 -3.55 10.38 3.61
N TRP A 39 -3.77 9.16 4.09
CA TRP A 39 -4.01 7.97 3.29
C TRP A 39 -5.16 7.14 3.85
N LEU A 40 -5.89 6.47 2.96
CA LEU A 40 -6.88 5.46 3.32
C LEU A 40 -6.30 4.07 3.02
N VAL A 41 -6.54 3.11 3.90
CA VAL A 41 -6.13 1.71 3.69
C VAL A 41 -7.32 0.79 3.96
N GLY A 42 -7.67 0.00 2.97
CA GLY A 42 -8.65 -1.08 3.10
C GLY A 42 -8.00 -2.44 2.88
N ARG A 43 -8.64 -3.49 3.34
CA ARG A 43 -8.15 -4.86 3.17
C ARG A 43 -9.28 -5.86 2.97
N ASP A 44 -8.93 -7.02 2.43
CA ASP A 44 -9.84 -8.16 2.37
C ASP A 44 -9.70 -9.07 3.61
N THR A 45 -10.38 -10.23 3.57
CA THR A 45 -10.43 -11.18 4.69
C THR A 45 -9.26 -12.14 4.76
N ARG A 46 -8.26 -12.06 3.89
CA ARG A 46 -7.09 -12.93 3.91
C ARG A 46 -6.36 -12.79 5.24
N GLU A 47 -5.85 -13.90 5.76
CA GLU A 47 -5.11 -13.93 7.02
C GLU A 47 -3.90 -12.99 6.99
N SER A 48 -3.23 -12.89 5.85
CA SER A 48 -2.08 -12.01 5.65
C SER A 48 -2.43 -10.52 5.52
N SER A 49 -3.70 -10.18 5.24
CA SER A 49 -4.07 -8.79 4.92
C SER A 49 -3.91 -7.84 6.11
N LEU A 50 -4.30 -8.24 7.31
CA LEU A 50 -4.16 -7.38 8.49
C LEU A 50 -2.69 -7.08 8.84
N PRO A 51 -1.78 -8.06 8.95
CA PRO A 51 -0.37 -7.78 9.17
C PRO A 51 0.25 -6.90 8.08
N LEU A 52 -0.03 -7.19 6.81
CA LEU A 52 0.49 -6.39 5.70
C LEU A 52 -0.05 -4.96 5.72
N ALA A 53 -1.33 -4.76 6.04
CA ALA A 53 -1.92 -3.43 6.17
C ALA A 53 -1.25 -2.60 7.28
N LYS A 54 -0.86 -3.22 8.40
CA LYS A 54 -0.13 -2.53 9.49
C LYS A 54 1.25 -2.06 9.03
N PHE A 55 2.03 -2.90 8.37
CA PHE A 55 3.34 -2.50 7.85
C PHE A 55 3.24 -1.47 6.73
N LEU A 56 2.22 -1.59 5.88
CA LEU A 56 1.91 -0.59 4.87
C LEU A 56 1.63 0.78 5.51
N ALA A 57 0.78 0.80 6.54
CA ALA A 57 0.45 2.03 7.27
C ALA A 57 1.69 2.69 7.87
N ASN A 58 2.61 1.92 8.43
CA ASN A 58 3.88 2.43 8.94
C ASN A 58 4.67 3.15 7.84
N GLY A 59 4.75 2.55 6.66
CA GLY A 59 5.42 3.15 5.51
C GLY A 59 4.75 4.43 5.04
N LEU A 60 3.43 4.41 4.90
CA LEU A 60 2.65 5.58 4.48
C LEU A 60 2.76 6.74 5.47
N ALA A 61 2.84 6.46 6.77
CA ALA A 61 2.99 7.46 7.82
C ALA A 61 4.43 7.96 8.01
N SER A 62 5.42 7.32 7.42
CA SER A 62 6.84 7.62 7.65
C SER A 62 7.27 9.02 7.22
N THR A 63 6.49 9.68 6.36
CA THR A 63 6.71 11.06 5.92
C THR A 63 5.93 12.10 6.74
N GLY A 64 5.31 11.68 7.84
CA GLY A 64 4.54 12.54 8.75
C GLY A 64 3.03 12.59 8.48
N GLY A 65 2.54 11.81 7.53
CA GLY A 65 1.11 11.75 7.20
C GLY A 65 0.30 10.85 8.15
N GLU A 66 -1.01 11.01 8.13
CA GLU A 66 -1.96 10.16 8.83
C GLU A 66 -2.46 9.03 7.94
N VAL A 67 -2.73 7.88 8.54
CA VAL A 67 -3.30 6.72 7.83
C VAL A 67 -4.60 6.30 8.52
N PHE A 68 -5.68 6.27 7.75
CA PHE A 68 -7.01 5.88 8.21
C PHE A 68 -7.31 4.45 7.73
N ASP A 69 -7.63 3.58 8.67
CA ASP A 69 -7.97 2.18 8.40
C ASP A 69 -9.47 2.04 8.12
N LEU A 70 -9.81 1.72 6.87
CA LEU A 70 -11.19 1.40 6.47
C LEU A 70 -11.65 0.02 6.93
N GLY A 71 -10.75 -0.81 7.43
CA GLY A 71 -11.04 -2.17 7.83
C GLY A 71 -11.22 -3.14 6.66
N VAL A 72 -12.01 -4.17 6.87
CA VAL A 72 -12.33 -5.17 5.85
C VAL A 72 -13.45 -4.63 4.96
N VAL A 73 -13.11 -4.27 3.74
CA VAL A 73 -14.01 -3.64 2.76
C VAL A 73 -13.71 -4.15 1.35
N PRO A 74 -14.67 -4.11 0.43
CA PRO A 74 -14.40 -4.47 -0.96
C PRO A 74 -13.61 -3.37 -1.68
N THR A 75 -12.86 -3.75 -2.69
CA THR A 75 -12.04 -2.81 -3.50
C THR A 75 -12.82 -1.60 -4.03
N PRO A 76 -14.04 -1.74 -4.57
CA PRO A 76 -14.82 -0.58 -5.04
C PRO A 76 -15.12 0.45 -3.95
N LEU A 77 -15.26 0.01 -2.70
CA LEU A 77 -15.48 0.92 -1.57
C LEU A 77 -14.22 1.76 -1.28
N VAL A 78 -13.04 1.16 -1.38
CA VAL A 78 -11.77 1.88 -1.21
C VAL A 78 -11.63 2.98 -2.28
N ALA A 79 -11.94 2.66 -3.53
CA ALA A 79 -11.94 3.65 -4.62
C ALA A 79 -12.97 4.77 -4.40
N ALA A 80 -14.17 4.42 -3.94
CA ALA A 80 -15.22 5.38 -3.64
C ALA A 80 -14.84 6.30 -2.47
N ALA A 81 -14.28 5.75 -1.40
CA ALA A 81 -13.79 6.51 -0.25
C ALA A 81 -12.66 7.48 -0.67
N SER A 82 -11.72 7.02 -1.48
CA SER A 82 -10.66 7.85 -2.06
C SER A 82 -11.23 9.06 -2.82
N LYS A 83 -12.28 8.83 -3.60
CA LYS A 83 -12.96 9.90 -4.33
C LYS A 83 -13.67 10.89 -3.41
N ILE A 84 -14.41 10.40 -2.42
CA ILE A 84 -15.20 11.24 -1.50
C ILE A 84 -14.29 12.09 -0.62
N GLU A 85 -13.26 11.48 -0.07
CA GLU A 85 -12.33 12.15 0.86
C GLU A 85 -11.20 12.91 0.15
N GLU A 86 -11.11 12.77 -1.17
CA GLU A 86 -10.01 13.34 -1.98
C GLU A 86 -8.63 12.95 -1.47
N MET A 87 -8.50 11.73 -0.98
CA MET A 87 -7.27 11.14 -0.45
C MET A 87 -6.80 9.97 -1.30
N PRO A 88 -5.49 9.79 -1.45
CA PRO A 88 -4.98 8.55 -2.02
C PRO A 88 -5.28 7.36 -1.09
N ALA A 89 -5.43 6.19 -1.66
CA ALA A 89 -5.78 4.99 -0.92
C ALA A 89 -5.01 3.78 -1.40
N VAL A 90 -4.87 2.78 -0.53
CA VAL A 90 -4.34 1.47 -0.90
C VAL A 90 -5.31 0.39 -0.47
N MET A 91 -5.58 -0.54 -1.38
CA MET A 91 -6.29 -1.79 -1.09
C MET A 91 -5.30 -2.93 -0.93
N VAL A 92 -5.37 -3.62 0.20
CA VAL A 92 -4.57 -4.82 0.48
C VAL A 92 -5.40 -6.04 0.13
N SER A 93 -5.19 -6.57 -1.06
CA SER A 93 -5.92 -7.72 -1.60
C SER A 93 -5.25 -8.27 -2.85
N ALA A 94 -5.37 -9.57 -3.07
CA ALA A 94 -5.04 -10.22 -4.34
C ALA A 94 -6.30 -10.65 -5.11
N SER A 95 -7.45 -10.08 -4.78
CA SER A 95 -8.73 -10.35 -5.45
C SER A 95 -9.06 -11.85 -5.47
N HIS A 96 -9.09 -12.47 -6.64
CA HIS A 96 -9.45 -13.88 -6.82
C HIS A 96 -8.23 -14.84 -6.86
N ASN A 97 -7.03 -14.35 -6.58
CA ASN A 97 -5.85 -15.21 -6.47
C ASN A 97 -5.96 -16.18 -5.28
N ILE A 98 -5.13 -17.22 -5.26
CA ILE A 98 -5.11 -18.19 -4.16
C ILE A 98 -4.85 -17.51 -2.79
N TRP A 99 -5.24 -18.15 -1.72
CA TRP A 99 -5.19 -17.60 -0.36
C TRP A 99 -3.79 -17.19 0.12
N SER A 100 -2.75 -17.85 -0.40
CA SER A 100 -1.35 -17.54 -0.06
C SER A 100 -0.83 -16.24 -0.67
N ASP A 101 -1.50 -15.74 -1.72
CA ASP A 101 -1.12 -14.50 -2.36
C ASP A 101 -1.74 -13.30 -1.64
N ASN A 102 -1.14 -12.13 -1.83
CA ASN A 102 -1.74 -10.86 -1.48
C ASN A 102 -1.26 -9.79 -2.48
N GLY A 103 -1.74 -8.58 -2.31
CA GLY A 103 -1.40 -7.51 -3.22
C GLY A 103 -1.64 -6.13 -2.62
N LEU A 104 -1.06 -5.14 -3.26
CA LEU A 104 -1.17 -3.73 -2.90
C LEU A 104 -1.59 -2.95 -4.15
N LYS A 105 -2.76 -2.34 -4.12
CA LYS A 105 -3.29 -1.53 -5.22
C LYS A 105 -3.50 -0.11 -4.76
N ILE A 106 -2.81 0.84 -5.41
CA ILE A 106 -2.92 2.26 -5.10
C ILE A 106 -4.01 2.91 -5.96
N PHE A 107 -4.84 3.72 -5.31
CA PHE A 107 -5.73 4.68 -5.94
C PHE A 107 -5.20 6.09 -5.66
N GLY A 108 -5.07 6.90 -6.72
CA GLY A 108 -4.81 8.33 -6.57
C GLY A 108 -6.03 9.06 -5.98
N PRO A 109 -5.85 10.32 -5.50
CA PRO A 109 -6.99 11.13 -5.06
C PRO A 109 -8.08 11.20 -6.12
N GLY A 110 -9.34 11.01 -5.71
CA GLY A 110 -10.45 10.88 -6.65
C GLY A 110 -10.78 9.44 -7.06
N GLY A 111 -10.15 8.43 -6.46
CA GLY A 111 -10.37 7.02 -6.75
C GLY A 111 -9.82 6.58 -8.11
N LEU A 112 -8.86 7.30 -8.65
CA LEU A 112 -8.31 7.10 -9.97
C LEU A 112 -7.19 6.06 -9.98
N LYS A 113 -7.09 5.32 -11.08
CA LYS A 113 -5.95 4.45 -11.32
C LYS A 113 -4.64 5.26 -11.36
N LEU A 114 -3.59 4.68 -10.81
CA LEU A 114 -2.26 5.25 -10.84
C LEU A 114 -1.74 5.39 -12.28
N SER A 115 -1.16 6.54 -12.63
CA SER A 115 -0.55 6.75 -13.94
C SER A 115 0.71 5.91 -14.12
N ASP A 116 1.08 5.60 -15.37
CA ASP A 116 2.31 4.86 -15.68
C ASP A 116 3.56 5.60 -15.16
N GLY A 117 3.55 6.92 -15.24
CA GLY A 117 4.63 7.76 -14.71
C GLY A 117 4.78 7.64 -13.20
N SER A 118 3.69 7.70 -12.44
CA SER A 118 3.70 7.51 -11.00
C SER A 118 4.11 6.09 -10.61
N GLN A 119 3.66 5.07 -11.35
CA GLN A 119 4.08 3.69 -11.11
C GLN A 119 5.60 3.54 -11.23
N LYS A 120 6.18 4.04 -12.32
CA LYS A 120 7.64 4.01 -12.53
C LYS A 120 8.40 4.78 -11.47
N SER A 121 7.91 5.93 -11.07
CA SER A 121 8.52 6.74 -10.01
C SER A 121 8.52 6.00 -8.67
N ILE A 122 7.40 5.38 -8.31
CA ILE A 122 7.31 4.57 -7.08
C ILE A 122 8.24 3.36 -7.15
N GLU A 123 8.29 2.64 -8.26
CA GLU A 123 9.21 1.51 -8.45
C GLU A 123 10.68 1.92 -8.28
N GLN A 124 11.07 3.06 -8.84
CA GLN A 124 12.43 3.57 -8.68
C GLN A 124 12.74 3.94 -7.21
N ARG A 125 11.78 4.56 -6.52
CA ARG A 125 11.91 4.88 -5.08
C ARG A 125 12.04 3.61 -4.24
N ILE A 126 11.24 2.58 -4.53
CA ILE A 126 11.32 1.29 -3.85
C ILE A 126 12.72 0.69 -4.02
N LYS A 127 13.22 0.65 -5.23
CA LYS A 127 14.58 0.14 -5.52
C LYS A 127 15.64 0.86 -4.71
N ASN A 128 15.61 2.18 -4.70
CA ASN A 128 16.57 2.98 -3.94
C ASN A 128 16.46 2.73 -2.42
N LEU A 129 15.23 2.66 -1.90
CA LEU A 129 14.99 2.45 -0.48
C LEU A 129 15.39 1.03 -0.02
N LEU A 130 15.18 0.01 -0.85
CA LEU A 130 15.62 -1.36 -0.55
C LEU A 130 17.14 -1.46 -0.36
N GLU A 131 17.91 -0.63 -1.05
CA GLU A 131 19.35 -0.58 -0.94
C GLU A 131 19.84 0.19 0.30
N THR A 132 19.05 1.15 0.80
CA THR A 132 19.51 2.12 1.82
C THR A 132 18.87 1.93 3.21
N VAL A 133 17.69 1.31 3.31
CA VAL A 133 16.94 1.18 4.58
C VAL A 133 17.38 -0.06 5.35
N PRO A 134 17.71 0.05 6.67
CA PRO A 134 18.00 -1.10 7.53
C PRO A 134 16.81 -2.06 7.65
N ASN A 135 17.08 -3.30 8.05
CA ASN A 135 16.04 -4.34 8.18
C ASN A 135 15.07 -4.11 9.35
N GLU A 136 15.42 -3.26 10.31
CA GLU A 136 14.58 -2.96 11.47
C GLU A 136 13.86 -1.63 11.25
N ILE A 137 12.54 -1.67 11.26
CA ILE A 137 11.68 -0.50 11.06
C ILE A 137 10.65 -0.45 12.19
N SER A 138 10.51 0.71 12.85
CA SER A 138 9.59 0.92 13.99
C SER A 138 8.12 0.85 13.56
N GLU A 139 7.28 0.31 14.45
CA GLU A 139 5.83 0.21 14.23
C GLU A 139 5.12 1.53 14.61
N GLN A 140 4.28 2.02 13.71
CA GLN A 140 3.24 3.01 13.99
C GLN A 140 1.86 2.39 13.73
N GLN A 141 0.84 2.85 14.43
CA GLN A 141 -0.52 2.33 14.26
C GLN A 141 -1.36 3.29 13.40
N ALA A 142 -2.17 2.71 12.51
CA ALA A 142 -3.17 3.46 11.76
C ALA A 142 -4.35 3.83 12.68
N THR A 143 -4.93 5.00 12.44
CA THR A 143 -6.14 5.46 13.13
C THR A 143 -7.37 4.86 12.44
N PRO A 144 -8.35 4.31 13.18
CA PRO A 144 -9.62 3.89 12.57
C PRO A 144 -10.31 5.07 11.88
N TYR A 145 -10.87 4.81 10.71
CA TYR A 145 -11.64 5.80 9.94
C TYR A 145 -13.05 5.99 10.51
#